data_8bbc56883cb3b37642a09ea27b90b0b0
#
_entry.id   8bbc56883cb3b37642a09ea27b90b0b0
#
_cell.length_a   1.000
_cell.length_b   1.000
_cell.length_c   1.000
_cell.angle_alpha   90.00
_cell.angle_beta   90.00
_cell.angle_gamma   90.00
#
_symmetry.space_group_name_H-M   'P 1'
#
loop_
_entity.id
_entity.type
_entity.pdbx_description
1 polymer ?
#
loop_
_entity_poly.entity_id
_entity_poly.type
_entity_poly.pdbx_seq_one_letter_code
_entity_poly.pdbx_strand_id
1 'polypeptide(L)'
;MDEEGKKTKDLVARMYDEGLNNHVIQGMEAYWTDDMRWYGPAGIGHKLSLKAFQDEHQKAFLHAFPDKKAFDEIRIAEGEYAAAKGYQQVTHKGEYLGIPATGKEMKIRYMDVWRREGDKLVENWVMIDLLDFLEQAGYDVHKVLRFVGKKGPEFFEVEE
;
A
#
# COMPACT_ATOMS: atom_id res chain seq x y z
N MET A 1 18.93 -13.49 12.75
CA MET A 1 17.59 -12.98 13.10
C MET A 1 17.29 -13.46 14.50
N ASP A 2 16.98 -12.54 15.40
CA ASP A 2 16.60 -12.86 16.77
C ASP A 2 15.19 -13.49 16.84
N GLU A 3 14.79 -13.96 18.01
CA GLU A 3 13.50 -14.64 18.19
C GLU A 3 12.32 -13.66 18.01
N GLU A 4 12.45 -12.41 18.47
CA GLU A 4 11.45 -11.38 18.30
C GLU A 4 11.27 -10.98 16.82
N GLY A 5 12.38 -10.83 16.08
CA GLY A 5 12.31 -10.58 14.64
C GLY A 5 11.66 -11.72 13.87
N LYS A 6 11.87 -12.97 14.32
CA LYS A 6 11.15 -14.11 13.73
C LYS A 6 9.65 -14.01 13.96
N LYS A 7 9.19 -13.71 15.18
CA LYS A 7 7.77 -13.51 15.49
C LYS A 7 7.16 -12.41 14.63
N THR A 8 7.87 -11.28 14.48
CA THR A 8 7.41 -10.15 13.66
C THR A 8 7.28 -10.55 12.19
N LYS A 9 8.30 -11.24 11.65
CA LYS A 9 8.30 -11.73 10.27
C LYS A 9 7.17 -12.72 10.00
N ASP A 10 6.93 -13.66 10.93
CA ASP A 10 5.89 -14.67 10.81
C ASP A 10 4.49 -14.03 10.89
N LEU A 11 4.29 -13.01 11.74
CA LEU A 11 3.04 -12.26 11.81
C LEU A 11 2.74 -11.52 10.50
N VAL A 12 3.74 -10.83 9.92
CA VAL A 12 3.60 -10.17 8.62
C VAL A 12 3.30 -11.18 7.52
N ALA A 13 3.97 -12.34 7.51
CA ALA A 13 3.70 -13.40 6.54
C ALA A 13 2.25 -13.87 6.60
N ARG A 14 1.76 -14.20 7.79
CA ARG A 14 0.35 -14.62 7.97
C ARG A 14 -0.64 -13.53 7.56
N MET A 15 -0.38 -12.28 7.92
CA MET A 15 -1.22 -11.15 7.53
C MET A 15 -1.35 -11.03 6.01
N TYR A 16 -0.26 -11.28 5.26
CA TYR A 16 -0.31 -11.34 3.80
C TYR A 16 -1.05 -12.56 3.28
N ASP A 17 -0.66 -13.76 3.75
CA ASP A 17 -1.14 -15.03 3.19
C ASP A 17 -2.62 -15.28 3.53
N GLU A 18 -3.04 -15.00 4.76
CA GLU A 18 -4.39 -15.27 5.26
C GLU A 18 -5.33 -14.06 5.04
N GLY A 19 -4.80 -12.83 5.03
CA GLY A 19 -5.56 -11.58 4.96
C GLY A 19 -5.48 -10.90 3.60
N LEU A 20 -4.40 -10.17 3.35
CA LEU A 20 -4.31 -9.23 2.22
C LEU A 20 -4.40 -9.92 0.85
N ASN A 21 -3.79 -11.09 0.66
CA ASN A 21 -3.81 -11.83 -0.60
C ASN A 21 -5.12 -12.63 -0.81
N ASN A 22 -5.92 -12.77 0.22
CA ASN A 22 -7.27 -13.31 0.15
C ASN A 22 -8.35 -12.22 0.11
N HIS A 23 -7.96 -10.96 0.00
CA HIS A 23 -8.84 -9.78 -0.07
C HIS A 23 -9.77 -9.65 1.16
N VAL A 24 -9.31 -10.13 2.30
CA VAL A 24 -10.05 -10.04 3.57
C VAL A 24 -10.05 -8.59 4.05
N ILE A 25 -11.23 -8.02 4.26
CA ILE A 25 -11.41 -6.70 4.87
C ILE A 25 -11.79 -6.87 6.36
N GLN A 26 -12.84 -7.64 6.63
CA GLN A 26 -13.21 -8.00 8.00
C GLN A 26 -12.33 -9.16 8.49
N GLY A 27 -11.90 -9.09 9.77
CA GLY A 27 -10.98 -10.11 10.31
C GLY A 27 -9.52 -9.67 10.32
N MET A 28 -9.19 -8.51 9.78
CA MET A 28 -7.82 -7.96 9.84
C MET A 28 -7.40 -7.56 11.27
N GLU A 29 -8.35 -7.44 12.19
CA GLU A 29 -8.13 -7.32 13.63
C GLU A 29 -7.40 -8.54 14.23
N ALA A 30 -7.32 -9.66 13.51
CA ALA A 30 -6.46 -10.79 13.87
C ALA A 30 -4.97 -10.42 13.84
N TYR A 31 -4.58 -9.45 13.02
CA TYR A 31 -3.18 -9.05 12.78
C TYR A 31 -2.86 -7.64 13.27
N TRP A 32 -3.84 -6.75 13.33
CA TRP A 32 -3.69 -5.33 13.62
C TRP A 32 -4.44 -4.92 14.89
N THR A 33 -3.95 -3.88 15.56
CA THR A 33 -4.74 -3.18 16.59
C THR A 33 -5.75 -2.23 15.93
N ASP A 34 -6.85 -1.93 16.63
CA ASP A 34 -7.89 -1.02 16.11
C ASP A 34 -7.35 0.41 15.88
N ASP A 35 -6.40 0.84 16.72
CA ASP A 35 -5.76 2.16 16.70
C ASP A 35 -4.46 2.20 15.88
N MET A 36 -4.24 1.20 15.03
CA MET A 36 -3.05 1.13 14.18
C MET A 36 -2.84 2.40 13.36
N ARG A 37 -1.61 2.66 12.99
CA ARG A 37 -1.22 3.78 12.14
C ARG A 37 -0.68 3.26 10.81
N TRP A 38 -1.32 3.66 9.74
CA TRP A 38 -0.86 3.40 8.37
C TRP A 38 -0.38 4.71 7.75
N TYR A 39 0.92 4.80 7.54
CA TYR A 39 1.58 5.98 6.96
C TYR A 39 1.76 5.75 5.47
N GLY A 40 0.71 6.07 4.70
CA GLY A 40 0.69 5.91 3.25
C GLY A 40 1.43 7.01 2.50
N PRO A 41 1.71 6.78 1.21
CA PRO A 41 2.38 7.76 0.36
C PRO A 41 1.52 8.99 0.09
N ALA A 42 2.16 10.07 -0.35
CA ALA A 42 1.45 11.25 -0.83
C ALA A 42 0.45 10.88 -1.94
N GLY A 43 -0.71 11.51 -1.92
CA GLY A 43 -1.84 11.20 -2.81
C GLY A 43 -2.83 10.18 -2.23
N ILE A 44 -2.40 9.31 -1.31
CA ILE A 44 -3.27 8.37 -0.57
C ILE A 44 -3.47 8.88 0.87
N GLY A 45 -2.40 9.41 1.47
CA GLY A 45 -2.42 9.97 2.83
C GLY A 45 -2.39 8.90 3.93
N HIS A 46 -2.33 9.37 5.18
CA HIS A 46 -2.27 8.51 6.36
C HIS A 46 -3.65 8.03 6.79
N LYS A 47 -3.70 6.85 7.42
CA LYS A 47 -4.91 6.29 8.05
C LYS A 47 -4.59 6.02 9.52
N LEU A 48 -5.39 6.59 10.42
CA LEU A 48 -5.10 6.62 11.85
C LEU A 48 -5.88 5.57 12.66
N SER A 49 -6.44 4.59 11.97
CA SER A 49 -7.08 3.42 12.58
C SER A 49 -7.22 2.31 11.54
N LEU A 50 -7.44 1.08 12.01
CA LEU A 50 -7.75 -0.06 11.13
C LEU A 50 -9.00 0.20 10.30
N LYS A 51 -10.04 0.78 10.91
CA LYS A 51 -11.28 1.12 10.20
C LYS A 51 -11.04 2.15 9.09
N ALA A 52 -10.28 3.21 9.35
CA ALA A 52 -9.95 4.21 8.33
C ALA A 52 -9.12 3.59 7.19
N PHE A 53 -8.15 2.73 7.53
CA PHE A 53 -7.38 1.99 6.52
C PHE A 53 -8.29 1.13 5.63
N GLN A 54 -9.23 0.39 6.23
CA GLN A 54 -10.17 -0.47 5.49
C GLN A 54 -11.12 0.34 4.59
N ASP A 55 -11.73 1.38 5.14
CA ASP A 55 -12.79 2.13 4.45
C ASP A 55 -12.25 3.08 3.38
N GLU A 56 -11.13 3.76 3.65
CA GLU A 56 -10.60 4.83 2.80
C GLU A 56 -9.47 4.38 1.86
N HIS A 57 -8.84 3.23 2.13
CA HIS A 57 -7.75 2.71 1.28
C HIS A 57 -8.03 1.32 0.77
N GLN A 58 -8.21 0.33 1.65
CA GLN A 58 -8.26 -1.09 1.24
C GLN A 58 -9.44 -1.36 0.29
N LYS A 59 -10.64 -0.83 0.58
CA LYS A 59 -11.82 -0.99 -0.29
C LYS A 59 -11.63 -0.33 -1.64
N ALA A 60 -11.10 0.91 -1.67
CA ALA A 60 -10.84 1.63 -2.91
C ALA A 60 -9.80 0.91 -3.77
N PHE A 61 -8.73 0.42 -3.12
CA PHE A 61 -7.69 -0.34 -3.80
C PHE A 61 -8.22 -1.65 -4.40
N LEU A 62 -9.01 -2.42 -3.64
CA LEU A 62 -9.61 -3.67 -4.12
C LEU A 62 -10.71 -3.44 -5.18
N HIS A 63 -11.39 -2.29 -5.15
CA HIS A 63 -12.30 -1.90 -6.23
C HIS A 63 -11.55 -1.68 -7.55
N ALA A 64 -10.41 -0.99 -7.48
CA ALA A 64 -9.58 -0.73 -8.65
C ALA A 64 -8.83 -1.99 -9.14
N PHE A 65 -8.40 -2.84 -8.21
CA PHE A 65 -7.53 -4.00 -8.43
C PHE A 65 -8.09 -5.27 -7.76
N PRO A 66 -9.20 -5.83 -8.26
CA PRO A 66 -9.94 -6.90 -7.59
C PRO A 66 -9.21 -8.26 -7.53
N ASP A 67 -8.16 -8.44 -8.33
CA ASP A 67 -7.33 -9.64 -8.39
C ASP A 67 -5.94 -9.46 -7.75
N LYS A 68 -5.77 -8.38 -6.97
CA LYS A 68 -4.49 -8.04 -6.32
C LYS A 68 -3.85 -9.21 -5.60
N LYS A 69 -2.55 -9.41 -5.84
CA LYS A 69 -1.67 -10.27 -5.04
C LYS A 69 -0.35 -9.56 -4.79
N ALA A 70 0.07 -9.54 -3.54
CA ALA A 70 1.36 -9.00 -3.13
C ALA A 70 2.43 -10.11 -3.10
N PHE A 71 3.60 -9.80 -3.60
CA PHE A 71 4.77 -10.66 -3.64
C PHE A 71 5.96 -9.93 -3.05
N ASP A 72 6.41 -10.37 -1.87
CA ASP A 72 7.67 -9.88 -1.30
C ASP A 72 8.85 -10.57 -1.98
N GLU A 73 9.71 -9.77 -2.59
CA GLU A 73 10.99 -10.25 -3.15
C GLU A 73 12.08 -10.29 -2.06
N ILE A 74 11.98 -9.39 -1.09
CA ILE A 74 12.85 -9.31 0.09
C ILE A 74 11.95 -9.07 1.29
N ARG A 75 12.16 -9.85 2.36
CA ARG A 75 11.56 -9.61 3.68
C ARG A 75 12.60 -9.86 4.76
N ILE A 76 12.87 -8.83 5.55
CA ILE A 76 13.80 -8.86 6.68
C ILE A 76 13.07 -8.51 7.97
N ALA A 77 13.63 -8.89 9.11
CA ALA A 77 13.08 -8.51 10.41
C ALA A 77 14.16 -8.50 11.49
N GLU A 78 14.02 -7.59 12.45
CA GLU A 78 14.82 -7.48 13.65
C GLU A 78 13.95 -6.91 14.78
N GLY A 79 13.92 -7.59 15.94
CA GLY A 79 13.08 -7.17 17.06
C GLY A 79 11.60 -7.02 16.69
N GLU A 80 11.03 -5.89 17.01
CA GLU A 80 9.63 -5.55 16.73
C GLU A 80 9.39 -5.09 15.28
N TYR A 81 10.42 -4.94 14.46
CA TYR A 81 10.31 -4.42 13.10
C TYR A 81 10.48 -5.51 12.05
N ALA A 82 9.69 -5.37 10.99
CA ALA A 82 9.89 -6.09 9.73
C ALA A 82 9.84 -5.11 8.57
N ALA A 83 10.56 -5.41 7.50
CA ALA A 83 10.52 -4.65 6.28
C ALA A 83 10.44 -5.58 5.06
N ALA A 84 9.74 -5.15 4.02
CA ALA A 84 9.68 -5.86 2.76
C ALA A 84 9.81 -4.90 1.57
N LYS A 85 10.33 -5.43 0.47
CA LYS A 85 10.30 -4.83 -0.86
C LYS A 85 9.72 -5.86 -1.81
N GLY A 86 8.77 -5.41 -2.62
CA GLY A 86 8.12 -6.31 -3.57
C GLY A 86 7.26 -5.57 -4.58
N TYR A 87 6.28 -6.27 -5.11
CA TYR A 87 5.29 -5.71 -6.02
C TYR A 87 3.90 -6.32 -5.76
N GLN A 88 2.89 -5.57 -6.10
CA GLN A 88 1.53 -6.05 -6.20
C GLN A 88 1.22 -6.35 -7.66
N GLN A 89 0.93 -7.60 -7.97
CA GLN A 89 0.42 -7.99 -9.28
C GLN A 89 -1.08 -7.75 -9.30
N VAL A 90 -1.55 -7.01 -10.29
CA VAL A 90 -2.92 -6.50 -10.36
C VAL A 90 -3.39 -6.38 -11.82
N THR A 91 -4.71 -6.41 -12.02
CA THR A 91 -5.34 -5.91 -13.25
C THR A 91 -6.12 -4.65 -12.92
N HIS A 92 -5.83 -3.53 -13.62
CA HIS A 92 -6.46 -2.23 -13.38
C HIS A 92 -7.88 -2.19 -13.95
N LYS A 93 -8.87 -2.61 -13.17
CA LYS A 93 -10.29 -2.78 -13.56
C LYS A 93 -11.24 -1.68 -13.10
N GLY A 94 -10.85 -0.88 -12.12
CA GLY A 94 -11.62 0.27 -11.61
C GLY A 94 -10.78 1.53 -11.62
N GLU A 95 -11.42 2.69 -11.44
CA GLU A 95 -10.69 3.95 -11.25
C GLU A 95 -9.82 3.89 -10.00
N TYR A 96 -8.59 4.41 -10.08
CA TYR A 96 -7.70 4.58 -8.94
C TYR A 96 -7.01 5.95 -8.98
N LEU A 97 -7.17 6.73 -7.92
CA LEU A 97 -6.61 8.09 -7.77
C LEU A 97 -6.93 9.02 -8.96
N GLY A 98 -8.16 8.96 -9.47
CA GLY A 98 -8.60 9.73 -10.62
C GLY A 98 -8.14 9.18 -11.98
N ILE A 99 -7.40 8.07 -12.01
CA ILE A 99 -6.97 7.42 -13.24
C ILE A 99 -8.01 6.36 -13.64
N PRO A 100 -8.67 6.51 -14.80
CA PRO A 100 -9.66 5.55 -15.27
C PRO A 100 -9.08 4.15 -15.49
N ALA A 101 -9.90 3.12 -15.33
CA ALA A 101 -9.53 1.73 -15.57
C ALA A 101 -8.90 1.55 -16.96
N THR A 102 -7.75 0.90 -17.03
CA THR A 102 -7.02 0.63 -18.29
C THR A 102 -7.18 -0.79 -18.78
N GLY A 103 -7.65 -1.71 -17.94
CA GLY A 103 -7.70 -3.14 -18.21
C GLY A 103 -6.33 -3.84 -18.25
N LYS A 104 -5.25 -3.12 -17.99
CA LYS A 104 -3.88 -3.66 -18.07
C LYS A 104 -3.51 -4.46 -16.83
N GLU A 105 -2.75 -5.52 -17.03
CA GLU A 105 -1.98 -6.17 -15.96
C GLU A 105 -0.76 -5.31 -15.61
N MET A 106 -0.49 -5.17 -14.31
CA MET A 106 0.57 -4.32 -13.78
C MET A 106 1.29 -4.99 -12.62
N LYS A 107 2.53 -4.58 -12.38
CA LYS A 107 3.31 -4.90 -11.18
C LYS A 107 3.67 -3.61 -10.46
N ILE A 108 2.81 -3.17 -9.56
CA ILE A 108 3.00 -1.93 -8.79
C ILE A 108 4.00 -2.20 -7.66
N ARG A 109 5.14 -1.54 -7.70
CA ARG A 109 6.22 -1.72 -6.72
C ARG A 109 5.87 -1.09 -5.38
N TYR A 110 6.30 -1.71 -4.29
CA TYR A 110 6.18 -1.18 -2.93
C TYR A 110 7.39 -1.47 -2.07
N MET A 111 7.51 -0.68 -1.02
CA MET A 111 8.35 -0.92 0.14
C MET A 111 7.53 -0.65 1.40
N ASP A 112 7.56 -1.59 2.33
CA ASP A 112 6.81 -1.54 3.58
C ASP A 112 7.74 -1.75 4.79
N VAL A 113 7.43 -1.04 5.87
CA VAL A 113 7.99 -1.31 7.19
C VAL A 113 6.84 -1.45 8.17
N TRP A 114 6.87 -2.46 9.02
CA TRP A 114 5.89 -2.71 10.07
C TRP A 114 6.54 -2.68 11.43
N ARG A 115 5.79 -2.25 12.43
CA ARG A 115 6.13 -2.41 13.83
C ARG A 115 5.06 -3.21 14.55
N ARG A 116 5.51 -4.15 15.37
CA ARG A 116 4.71 -5.03 16.21
C ARG A 116 4.80 -4.59 17.68
N GLU A 117 3.69 -4.68 18.39
CA GLU A 117 3.65 -4.71 19.86
C GLU A 117 2.87 -5.95 20.30
N GLY A 118 3.45 -6.73 21.23
CA GLY A 118 2.83 -8.01 21.61
C GLY A 118 2.61 -8.92 20.41
N ASP A 119 1.37 -9.29 20.15
CA ASP A 119 0.98 -10.19 19.05
C ASP A 119 0.33 -9.47 17.86
N LYS A 120 0.37 -8.13 17.84
CA LYS A 120 -0.30 -7.30 16.83
C LYS A 120 0.66 -6.31 16.17
N LEU A 121 0.38 -6.01 14.90
CA LEU A 121 0.98 -4.89 14.20
C LEU A 121 0.28 -3.59 14.64
N VAL A 122 1.06 -2.55 14.89
CA VAL A 122 0.57 -1.26 15.38
C VAL A 122 0.88 -0.11 14.43
N GLU A 123 1.93 -0.23 13.63
CA GLU A 123 2.32 0.77 12.65
C GLU A 123 2.79 0.12 11.34
N ASN A 124 2.50 0.81 10.24
CA ASN A 124 2.99 0.46 8.90
C ASN A 124 3.35 1.72 8.13
N TRP A 125 4.58 1.81 7.67
CA TRP A 125 5.07 2.84 6.74
C TRP A 125 5.13 2.24 5.34
N VAL A 126 4.46 2.88 4.38
CA VAL A 126 4.25 2.33 3.04
C VAL A 126 4.71 3.30 1.97
N MET A 127 5.53 2.82 1.07
CA MET A 127 5.87 3.51 -0.17
C MET A 127 5.35 2.68 -1.35
N ILE A 128 4.34 3.20 -2.03
CA ILE A 128 3.84 2.66 -3.30
C ILE A 128 4.41 3.54 -4.41
N ASP A 129 4.97 2.94 -5.44
CA ASP A 129 5.50 3.69 -6.58
C ASP A 129 4.37 4.15 -7.51
N LEU A 130 3.77 5.29 -7.18
CA LEU A 130 2.66 5.87 -7.93
C LEU A 130 3.07 6.39 -9.31
N LEU A 131 4.34 6.79 -9.49
CA LEU A 131 4.83 7.19 -10.80
C LEU A 131 4.99 5.98 -11.72
N ASP A 132 5.47 4.85 -11.21
CA ASP A 132 5.52 3.58 -11.93
C ASP A 132 4.10 3.10 -12.32
N PHE A 133 3.12 3.25 -11.41
CA PHE A 133 1.72 2.99 -11.73
C PHE A 133 1.22 3.83 -12.91
N LEU A 134 1.50 5.14 -12.91
CA LEU A 134 1.13 6.03 -14.02
C LEU A 134 1.78 5.60 -15.34
N GLU A 135 3.07 5.23 -15.31
CA GLU A 135 3.80 4.78 -16.51
C GLU A 135 3.19 3.50 -17.07
N GLN A 136 2.89 2.51 -16.21
CA GLN A 136 2.21 1.27 -16.60
C GLN A 136 0.78 1.52 -17.10
N ALA A 137 0.08 2.52 -16.55
CA ALA A 137 -1.23 2.97 -17.03
C ALA A 137 -1.18 3.60 -18.45
N GLY A 138 0.02 3.99 -18.91
CA GLY A 138 0.25 4.51 -20.26
C GLY A 138 0.56 6.00 -20.33
N TYR A 139 0.80 6.63 -19.19
CA TYR A 139 1.20 8.04 -19.13
C TYR A 139 2.72 8.18 -19.30
N ASP A 140 3.16 9.16 -20.07
CA ASP A 140 4.57 9.57 -20.10
C ASP A 140 4.88 10.40 -18.85
N VAL A 141 5.44 9.74 -17.84
CA VAL A 141 5.74 10.36 -16.53
C VAL A 141 6.65 11.58 -16.66
N HIS A 142 7.61 11.57 -17.60
CA HIS A 142 8.46 12.73 -17.86
C HIS A 142 7.67 13.93 -18.39
N LYS A 143 6.67 13.69 -19.25
CA LYS A 143 5.77 14.76 -19.72
C LYS A 143 4.88 15.26 -18.59
N VAL A 144 4.34 14.36 -17.76
CA VAL A 144 3.54 14.74 -16.57
C VAL A 144 4.36 15.66 -15.66
N LEU A 145 5.57 15.25 -15.27
CA LEU A 145 6.43 16.05 -14.38
C LEU A 145 6.81 17.41 -15.02
N ARG A 146 7.13 17.45 -16.31
CA ARG A 146 7.39 18.71 -17.01
C ARG A 146 6.17 19.62 -17.10
N PHE A 147 4.98 19.05 -17.26
CA PHE A 147 3.73 19.81 -17.25
C PHE A 147 3.49 20.47 -15.86
N VAL A 148 3.60 19.67 -14.79
CA VAL A 148 3.47 20.14 -13.42
C VAL A 148 4.48 21.30 -13.14
N GLY A 149 5.75 21.08 -13.51
CA GLY A 149 6.79 22.11 -13.31
C GLY A 149 6.56 23.41 -14.09
N LYS A 150 5.92 23.32 -15.28
CA LYS A 150 5.60 24.51 -16.09
C LYS A 150 4.38 25.29 -15.55
N LYS A 151 3.44 24.60 -14.92
CA LYS A 151 2.22 25.22 -14.39
C LYS A 151 2.47 25.94 -13.07
N GLY A 152 3.41 25.45 -12.26
CA GLY A 152 3.64 25.93 -10.90
C GLY A 152 2.60 25.40 -9.91
N PRO A 153 2.90 25.52 -8.59
CA PRO A 153 2.02 25.01 -7.54
C PRO A 153 0.62 25.66 -7.54
N GLU A 154 0.54 26.93 -7.81
CA GLU A 154 -0.71 27.75 -7.81
C GLU A 154 -1.75 27.23 -8.82
N PHE A 155 -1.35 26.54 -9.86
CA PHE A 155 -2.28 25.93 -10.81
C PHE A 155 -3.05 24.74 -10.20
N PHE A 156 -2.47 24.11 -9.18
CA PHE A 156 -3.00 22.91 -8.52
C PHE A 156 -3.61 23.21 -7.15
N GLU A 157 -3.68 24.49 -6.75
CA GLU A 157 -4.36 24.89 -5.52
C GLU A 157 -5.85 24.52 -5.65
N VAL A 158 -6.35 23.78 -4.66
CA VAL A 158 -7.76 23.45 -4.56
C VAL A 158 -8.44 24.65 -3.88
N GLU A 159 -9.44 25.24 -4.50
CA GLU A 159 -10.32 26.20 -3.80
C GLU A 159 -10.95 25.48 -2.59
N GLU A 160 -10.74 26.04 -1.38
CA GLU A 160 -11.28 25.52 -0.12
C GLU A 160 -12.83 25.56 -0.10
#